data_d31355401f182ca7281b25db01226494
#
_entry.id   d31355401f182ca7281b25db01226494
#
_cell.length_a   1.000
_cell.length_b   1.000
_cell.length_c   1.000
_cell.angle_alpha   90.00
_cell.angle_beta   90.00
_cell.angle_gamma   90.00
#
_symmetry.space_group_name_H-M   'P 1'
#
loop_
_entity.id
_entity.type
_entity.pdbx_description
1 polymer ?
#
loop_
_entity_poly.entity_id
_entity_poly.type
_entity_poly.pdbx_seq_one_letter_code
_entity_poly.pdbx_strand_id
1 'polypeptide(L)'
;MVRRRRECNRCKRRFTTYERVERTERLTVVKRDGSRVPFNGDNVMRGVVAACGKRPIAAEQKEELVRTLEDELYRDFEKEVPSAEIGRRVAARLRTLDDIAYIRFASEHQDFRTIEDIAAEVKAVQESPRDVKDQRQLFE
;
A
#
# COMPACT_ATOMS: atom_id res chain seq x y z
N MET A 1 -6.77 -13.11 -5.75
CA MET A 1 -5.74 -14.17 -5.62
C MET A 1 -6.38 -15.44 -5.07
N VAL A 2 -6.10 -16.54 -5.69
CA VAL A 2 -6.63 -17.85 -5.26
C VAL A 2 -5.50 -18.66 -4.65
N ARG A 3 -5.75 -19.24 -3.47
CA ARG A 3 -4.81 -20.13 -2.80
C ARG A 3 -5.20 -21.58 -3.10
N ARG A 4 -4.27 -22.34 -3.63
CA ARG A 4 -4.50 -23.76 -3.93
C ARG A 4 -3.41 -24.63 -3.34
N ARG A 5 -3.81 -25.79 -2.81
CA ARG A 5 -2.88 -26.86 -2.43
C ARG A 5 -2.72 -27.82 -3.59
N ARG A 6 -1.48 -28.10 -3.94
CA ARG A 6 -1.15 -29.01 -5.01
C ARG A 6 -0.22 -30.09 -4.50
N GLU A 7 -0.30 -31.26 -5.11
CA GLU A 7 0.55 -32.39 -4.80
C GLU A 7 1.37 -32.74 -6.04
N CYS A 8 2.69 -32.90 -5.84
CA CYS A 8 3.56 -33.33 -6.93
C CYS A 8 3.38 -34.82 -7.19
N ASN A 9 3.05 -35.20 -8.42
CA ASN A 9 2.82 -36.58 -8.78
C ASN A 9 4.06 -37.48 -8.67
N ARG A 10 5.26 -36.89 -8.75
CA ARG A 10 6.53 -37.63 -8.69
C ARG A 10 7.01 -37.85 -7.27
N CYS A 11 6.99 -36.82 -6.45
CA CYS A 11 7.52 -36.86 -5.08
C CYS A 11 6.45 -36.84 -4.01
N LYS A 12 5.21 -36.65 -4.39
CA LYS A 12 4.03 -36.55 -3.50
C LYS A 12 4.16 -35.46 -2.44
N ARG A 13 4.98 -34.47 -2.69
CA ARG A 13 5.07 -33.30 -1.82
C ARG A 13 3.87 -32.41 -2.02
N ARG A 14 3.28 -32.00 -0.92
CA ARG A 14 2.23 -30.98 -0.95
C ARG A 14 2.85 -29.61 -0.90
N PHE A 15 2.36 -28.70 -1.72
CA PHE A 15 2.79 -27.32 -1.70
C PHE A 15 1.60 -26.39 -1.96
N THR A 16 1.73 -25.18 -1.49
CA THR A 16 0.71 -24.16 -1.68
C THR A 16 1.13 -23.21 -2.79
N THR A 17 0.25 -23.01 -3.75
CA THR A 17 0.45 -22.02 -4.82
C THR A 17 -0.59 -20.94 -4.70
N TYR A 18 -0.20 -19.73 -5.14
CA TYR A 18 -1.11 -18.61 -5.19
C TYR A 18 -1.33 -18.24 -6.65
N GLU A 19 -2.59 -18.25 -7.06
CA GLU A 19 -2.95 -17.87 -8.42
C GLU A 19 -3.73 -16.57 -8.39
N ARG A 20 -3.33 -15.63 -9.27
CA ARG A 20 -4.12 -14.44 -9.50
C ARG A 20 -5.24 -14.75 -10.46
N VAL A 21 -6.44 -14.34 -10.11
CA VAL A 21 -7.56 -14.38 -11.04
C VAL A 21 -7.27 -13.38 -12.15
N GLU A 22 -7.22 -13.84 -13.39
CA GLU A 22 -7.08 -12.95 -14.53
C GLU A 22 -8.31 -12.06 -14.60
N ARG A 23 -8.07 -10.76 -14.62
CA ARG A 23 -9.13 -9.78 -14.79
C ARG A 23 -9.20 -9.38 -16.24
N THR A 24 -10.38 -9.49 -16.82
CA THR A 24 -10.61 -9.16 -18.22
C THR A 24 -10.38 -7.69 -18.51
N GLU A 25 -10.60 -6.83 -17.52
CA GLU A 25 -10.36 -5.40 -17.62
C GLU A 25 -9.30 -5.00 -16.61
N ARG A 26 -8.20 -4.40 -17.11
CA ARG A 26 -7.16 -3.84 -16.27
C ARG A 26 -7.47 -2.39 -15.97
N LEU A 27 -7.18 -1.97 -14.74
CA LEU A 27 -7.28 -0.56 -14.40
C LEU A 27 -6.21 0.24 -15.12
N THR A 28 -6.58 1.44 -15.51
CA THR A 28 -5.68 2.43 -16.06
C THR A 28 -5.47 3.52 -15.03
N VAL A 29 -4.22 3.88 -14.78
CA VAL A 29 -3.87 4.96 -13.86
C VAL A 29 -3.79 6.27 -14.64
N VAL A 30 -4.53 7.26 -14.20
CA VAL A 30 -4.47 8.61 -14.77
C VAL A 30 -3.52 9.44 -13.92
N LYS A 31 -2.39 9.83 -14.51
CA LYS A 31 -1.38 10.64 -13.82
C LYS A 31 -1.78 12.12 -13.78
N ARG A 32 -1.06 12.90 -12.95
CA ARG A 32 -1.34 14.33 -12.77
C ARG A 32 -1.26 15.13 -14.06
N ASP A 33 -0.38 14.74 -14.97
CA ASP A 33 -0.22 15.39 -16.28
C ASP A 33 -1.27 14.96 -17.31
N GLY A 34 -2.20 14.08 -16.91
CA GLY A 34 -3.22 13.55 -17.79
C GLY A 34 -2.82 12.30 -18.55
N SER A 35 -1.57 11.87 -18.45
CA SER A 35 -1.14 10.64 -19.12
C SER A 35 -1.78 9.41 -18.47
N ARG A 36 -1.99 8.38 -19.28
CA ARG A 36 -2.62 7.13 -18.84
C ARG A 36 -1.64 5.99 -19.00
N VAL A 37 -1.50 5.21 -17.92
CA VAL A 37 -0.64 4.03 -17.89
C VAL A 37 -1.40 2.87 -17.26
N PRO A 38 -1.10 1.62 -17.64
CA PRO A 38 -1.71 0.47 -16.99
C PRO A 38 -1.35 0.44 -15.50
N PHE A 39 -2.29 0.02 -14.67
CA PHE A 39 -2.02 -0.19 -13.26
C PHE A 39 -1.02 -1.34 -13.11
N ASN A 40 0.01 -1.13 -12.30
CA ASN A 40 1.02 -2.12 -12.01
C ASN A 40 1.27 -2.17 -10.50
N GLY A 41 0.89 -3.28 -9.88
CA GLY A 41 1.09 -3.49 -8.45
C GLY A 41 2.55 -3.47 -8.03
N ASP A 42 3.47 -3.84 -8.93
CA ASP A 42 4.91 -3.82 -8.64
C ASP A 42 5.42 -2.40 -8.41
N ASN A 43 4.87 -1.41 -9.12
CA ASN A 43 5.21 -0.01 -8.90
C ASN A 43 4.77 0.46 -7.51
N VAL A 44 3.59 0.03 -7.07
CA VAL A 44 3.10 0.32 -5.73
C VAL A 44 4.00 -0.33 -4.68
N MET A 45 4.36 -1.59 -4.89
CA MET A 45 5.24 -2.33 -3.99
C MET A 45 6.61 -1.64 -3.85
N ARG A 46 7.19 -1.16 -4.95
CA ARG A 46 8.47 -0.43 -4.89
C ARG A 46 8.37 0.81 -4.01
N GLY A 47 7.30 1.57 -4.15
CA GLY A 47 7.06 2.76 -3.32
C GLY A 47 6.90 2.40 -1.85
N VAL A 48 6.18 1.34 -1.55
CA VAL A 48 5.99 0.85 -0.18
C VAL A 48 7.30 0.38 0.42
N VAL A 49 8.08 -0.43 -0.31
CA VAL A 49 9.37 -0.94 0.16
C VAL A 49 10.33 0.22 0.44
N ALA A 50 10.38 1.21 -0.44
CA ALA A 50 11.25 2.37 -0.26
C ALA A 50 10.86 3.17 0.98
N ALA A 51 9.56 3.36 1.21
CA ALA A 51 9.06 4.08 2.39
C ALA A 51 9.33 3.32 3.69
N CYS A 52 9.31 1.99 3.64
CA CYS A 52 9.51 1.13 4.81
C CYS A 52 10.98 0.79 5.09
N GLY A 53 11.93 1.32 4.32
CA GLY A 53 13.35 1.03 4.48
C GLY A 53 13.83 1.30 5.90
N LYS A 54 14.54 0.34 6.50
CA LYS A 54 15.06 0.39 7.86
C LYS A 54 14.00 0.52 8.95
N ARG A 55 12.75 0.18 8.64
CA ARG A 55 11.68 0.15 9.64
C ARG A 55 11.30 -1.29 9.97
N PRO A 56 10.83 -1.57 11.20
CA PRO A 56 10.49 -2.93 11.62
C PRO A 56 9.13 -3.37 11.06
N ILE A 57 9.04 -3.46 9.75
CA ILE A 57 7.83 -3.85 9.04
C ILE A 57 8.14 -5.15 8.28
N ALA A 58 7.40 -6.21 8.57
CA ALA A 58 7.60 -7.50 7.92
C ALA A 58 7.24 -7.44 6.43
N ALA A 59 7.92 -8.27 5.63
CA ALA A 59 7.64 -8.37 4.20
C ALA A 59 6.19 -8.75 3.95
N GLU A 60 5.63 -9.64 4.77
CA GLU A 60 4.23 -10.07 4.65
C GLU A 60 3.26 -8.91 4.84
N GLN A 61 3.57 -7.98 5.74
CA GLN A 61 2.72 -6.80 5.95
C GLN A 61 2.71 -5.90 4.71
N LYS A 62 3.85 -5.74 4.05
CA LYS A 62 3.96 -4.97 2.82
C LYS A 62 3.19 -5.63 1.68
N GLU A 63 3.34 -6.94 1.53
CA GLU A 63 2.65 -7.71 0.51
C GLU A 63 1.14 -7.67 0.71
N GLU A 64 0.68 -7.82 1.93
CA GLU A 64 -0.73 -7.74 2.25
C GLU A 64 -1.30 -6.34 1.99
N LEU A 65 -0.55 -5.30 2.31
CA LEU A 65 -0.94 -3.93 2.03
C LEU A 65 -1.23 -3.75 0.53
N VAL A 66 -0.29 -4.18 -0.31
CA VAL A 66 -0.43 -4.02 -1.76
C VAL A 66 -1.55 -4.89 -2.30
N ARG A 67 -1.66 -6.12 -1.84
CA ARG A 67 -2.71 -7.04 -2.28
C ARG A 67 -4.11 -6.52 -1.94
N THR A 68 -4.32 -6.09 -0.70
CA THR A 68 -5.64 -5.58 -0.28
C THR A 68 -5.96 -4.27 -0.97
N LEU A 69 -4.96 -3.43 -1.21
CA LEU A 69 -5.13 -2.20 -1.97
C LEU A 69 -5.57 -2.50 -3.40
N GLU A 70 -4.90 -3.43 -4.06
CA GLU A 70 -5.21 -3.81 -5.43
C GLU A 70 -6.65 -4.33 -5.55
N ASP A 71 -7.04 -5.22 -4.65
CA ASP A 71 -8.40 -5.76 -4.61
C ASP A 71 -9.44 -4.65 -4.40
N GLU A 72 -9.16 -3.70 -3.53
CA GLU A 72 -10.03 -2.57 -3.25
C GLU A 72 -10.16 -1.65 -4.47
N LEU A 73 -9.05 -1.38 -5.16
CA LEU A 73 -9.08 -0.56 -6.36
C LEU A 73 -9.92 -1.20 -7.47
N TYR A 74 -9.77 -2.49 -7.69
CA TYR A 74 -10.56 -3.20 -8.69
C TYR A 74 -12.04 -3.30 -8.33
N ARG A 75 -12.35 -3.29 -7.04
CA ARG A 75 -13.73 -3.25 -6.57
C ARG A 75 -14.38 -1.88 -6.76
N ASP A 76 -13.62 -0.81 -6.46
CA ASP A 76 -14.15 0.54 -6.41
C ASP A 76 -14.10 1.28 -7.75
N PHE A 77 -13.21 0.88 -8.66
CA PHE A 77 -13.02 1.53 -9.95
C PHE A 77 -13.17 0.53 -11.09
N GLU A 78 -13.92 0.90 -12.11
CA GLU A 78 -14.18 0.02 -13.25
C GLU A 78 -13.07 0.04 -14.29
N LYS A 79 -12.62 1.23 -14.67
CA LYS A 79 -11.67 1.40 -15.78
C LYS A 79 -10.46 2.26 -15.44
N GLU A 80 -10.68 3.37 -14.77
CA GLU A 80 -9.65 4.37 -14.52
C GLU A 80 -9.61 4.73 -13.05
N VAL A 81 -8.41 4.98 -12.53
CA VAL A 81 -8.20 5.46 -11.18
C VAL A 81 -7.14 6.57 -11.20
N PRO A 82 -7.40 7.71 -10.55
CA PRO A 82 -6.38 8.76 -10.44
C PRO A 82 -5.19 8.28 -9.62
N SER A 83 -3.98 8.63 -10.04
CA SER A 83 -2.77 8.29 -9.28
C SER A 83 -2.78 8.87 -7.87
N ALA A 84 -3.36 10.04 -7.69
CA ALA A 84 -3.53 10.66 -6.38
C ALA A 84 -4.36 9.80 -5.43
N GLU A 85 -5.40 9.15 -5.94
CA GLU A 85 -6.24 8.26 -5.14
C GLU A 85 -5.48 7.01 -4.68
N ILE A 86 -4.65 6.44 -5.55
CA ILE A 86 -3.79 5.31 -5.19
C ILE A 86 -2.83 5.73 -4.08
N GLY A 87 -2.15 6.86 -4.27
CA GLY A 87 -1.22 7.39 -3.27
C GLY A 87 -1.89 7.64 -1.92
N ARG A 88 -3.08 8.22 -1.94
CA ARG A 88 -3.85 8.49 -0.73
C ARG A 88 -4.19 7.20 0.03
N ARG A 89 -4.61 6.17 -0.68
CA ARG A 89 -4.95 4.88 -0.07
C ARG A 89 -3.74 4.14 0.48
N VAL A 90 -2.61 4.17 -0.25
CA VAL A 90 -1.36 3.60 0.24
C VAL A 90 -0.91 4.33 1.50
N ALA A 91 -0.93 5.66 1.48
CA ALA A 91 -0.54 6.47 2.63
C ALA A 91 -1.39 6.15 3.87
N ALA A 92 -2.70 6.04 3.70
CA ALA A 92 -3.60 5.70 4.80
C ALA A 92 -3.26 4.35 5.43
N ARG A 93 -2.89 3.36 4.62
CA ARG A 93 -2.48 2.05 5.11
C ARG A 93 -1.12 2.09 5.82
N LEU A 94 -0.17 2.83 5.26
CA LEU A 94 1.15 2.99 5.88
C LEU A 94 1.05 3.68 7.24
N ARG A 95 0.14 4.62 7.37
CA ARG A 95 -0.09 5.31 8.64
C ARG A 95 -0.49 4.34 9.76
N THR A 96 -1.21 3.29 9.44
CA THR A 96 -1.57 2.27 10.43
C THR A 96 -0.43 1.34 10.78
N LEU A 97 0.57 1.21 9.91
CA LEU A 97 1.73 0.34 10.13
C LEU A 97 2.89 1.06 10.80
N ASP A 98 3.24 2.26 10.31
CA ASP A 98 4.41 2.98 10.78
C ASP A 98 4.34 4.44 10.36
N ASP A 99 4.40 5.34 11.33
CA ASP A 99 4.26 6.77 11.06
C ASP A 99 5.42 7.33 10.22
N ILE A 100 6.62 6.81 10.42
CA ILE A 100 7.78 7.27 9.65
C ILE A 100 7.65 6.82 8.19
N ALA A 101 7.24 5.58 7.95
CA ALA A 101 6.99 5.10 6.59
C ALA A 101 5.91 5.94 5.91
N TYR A 102 4.86 6.29 6.64
CA TYR A 102 3.81 7.17 6.12
C TYR A 102 4.37 8.52 5.69
N ILE A 103 5.16 9.18 6.54
CA ILE A 103 5.72 10.51 6.23
C ILE A 103 6.66 10.42 5.01
N ARG A 104 7.48 9.39 4.94
CA ARG A 104 8.36 9.20 3.78
C ARG A 104 7.58 9.04 2.49
N PHE A 105 6.55 8.22 2.51
CA PHE A 105 5.70 8.00 1.33
C PHE A 105 4.96 9.29 0.96
N ALA A 106 4.38 9.95 1.93
CA ALA A 106 3.64 11.18 1.71
C ALA A 106 4.54 12.29 1.15
N SER A 107 5.80 12.38 1.59
CA SER A 107 6.72 13.40 1.10
C SER A 107 7.08 13.22 -0.38
N GLU A 108 7.00 12.01 -0.90
CA GLU A 108 7.24 11.72 -2.32
C GLU A 108 6.00 11.85 -3.18
N HIS A 109 4.85 11.47 -2.64
CA HIS A 109 3.61 11.32 -3.41
C HIS A 109 2.59 12.43 -3.17
N GLN A 110 2.73 13.21 -2.11
CA GLN A 110 1.97 14.42 -1.88
C GLN A 110 2.81 15.64 -2.28
N ASP A 111 2.12 16.71 -2.64
CA ASP A 111 2.77 17.92 -3.13
C ASP A 111 3.23 18.81 -1.97
N PHE A 112 4.22 18.33 -1.22
CA PHE A 112 4.87 19.14 -0.19
C PHE A 112 5.89 20.07 -0.85
N ARG A 113 5.68 21.35 -0.72
CA ARG A 113 6.55 22.39 -1.33
C ARG A 113 7.52 23.00 -0.35
N THR A 114 7.19 22.98 0.93
CA THR A 114 8.00 23.61 1.98
C THR A 114 8.17 22.68 3.16
N ILE A 115 9.15 23.03 4.02
CA ILE A 115 9.36 22.29 5.27
C ILE A 115 8.15 22.44 6.18
N GLU A 116 7.49 23.59 6.13
CA GLU A 116 6.29 23.86 6.91
C GLU A 116 5.15 22.88 6.56
N ASP A 117 5.02 22.54 5.27
CA ASP A 117 4.02 21.55 4.84
C ASP A 117 4.28 20.18 5.46
N ILE A 118 5.54 19.76 5.50
CA ILE A 118 5.95 18.49 6.12
C ILE A 118 5.75 18.56 7.63
N ALA A 119 6.13 19.67 8.26
CA ALA A 119 5.96 19.85 9.71
C ALA A 119 4.49 19.80 10.11
N ALA A 120 3.61 20.41 9.31
CA ALA A 120 2.17 20.38 9.57
C ALA A 120 1.64 18.94 9.49
N GLU A 121 2.10 18.14 8.53
CA GLU A 121 1.69 16.75 8.39
C GLU A 121 2.18 15.88 9.55
N VAL A 122 3.42 16.08 9.98
CA VAL A 122 3.98 15.38 11.15
C VAL A 122 3.14 15.68 12.39
N LYS A 123 2.80 16.94 12.59
CA LYS A 123 1.97 17.34 13.72
C LYS A 123 0.58 16.71 13.66
N ALA A 124 -0.02 16.64 12.49
CA ALA A 124 -1.32 16.01 12.30
C ALA A 124 -1.27 14.52 12.65
N VAL A 125 -0.20 13.84 12.28
CA VAL A 125 0.01 12.43 12.63
C VAL A 125 0.14 12.25 14.14
N GLN A 126 0.92 13.12 14.79
CA GLN A 126 1.13 13.06 16.24
C GLN A 126 -0.16 13.30 17.03
N GLU A 127 -1.05 14.12 16.52
CA GLU A 127 -2.32 14.46 17.17
C GLU A 127 -3.46 13.52 16.77
N SER A 128 -3.18 12.48 15.99
CA SER A 128 -4.23 11.58 15.51
C SER A 128 -4.76 10.67 16.61
N PRO A 129 -6.03 10.19 16.49
CA PRO A 129 -6.61 9.25 17.47
C PRO A 129 -5.81 7.96 17.62
N ARG A 130 -5.07 7.55 16.59
CA ARG A 130 -4.21 6.38 16.65
C ARG A 130 -3.13 6.52 17.71
N ASP A 131 -2.52 7.70 17.83
CA ASP A 131 -1.49 7.97 18.83
C ASP A 131 -2.03 7.81 20.26
N VAL A 132 -3.24 8.28 20.49
CA VAL A 132 -3.93 8.10 21.77
C VAL A 132 -4.15 6.62 22.06
N LYS A 133 -4.51 5.85 21.05
CA LYS A 133 -4.73 4.42 21.17
C LYS A 133 -3.44 3.67 21.49
N ASP A 134 -2.36 4.02 20.83
CA ASP A 134 -1.03 3.43 21.07
C ASP A 134 -0.54 3.77 22.47
N GLN A 135 -0.76 4.99 22.94
CA GLN A 135 -0.42 5.39 24.29
C GLN A 135 -1.18 4.57 25.34
N ARG A 136 -2.43 4.27 25.11
CA ARG A 136 -3.21 3.41 26.00
C ARG A 136 -2.60 2.02 26.10
N GLN A 137 -2.18 1.45 24.98
CA GLN A 137 -1.54 0.14 24.97
C GLN A 137 -0.24 0.10 25.77
N LEU A 138 0.49 1.20 25.76
CA LEU A 138 1.72 1.30 26.54
C LEU A 138 1.49 1.30 28.05
N PHE A 139 0.33 1.74 28.50
CA PHE A 139 0.00 1.85 29.92
C PHE A 139 -0.89 0.72 30.44
N GLU A 140 -1.33 -0.14 29.57
CA GLU A 140 -2.04 -1.37 29.92
C GLU A 140 -1.03 -2.52 30.10
#